data_19dbc7aa91f2493c14a4e6020d72d98f
#
_entry.id   19dbc7aa91f2493c14a4e6020d72d98f
#
_cell.length_a   1.000
_cell.length_b   1.000
_cell.length_c   1.000
_cell.angle_alpha   90.00
_cell.angle_beta   90.00
_cell.angle_gamma   90.00
#
_symmetry.space_group_name_H-M   'P 1'
#
loop_
_entity.id
_entity.type
_entity.pdbx_description
1 polymer ?
#
loop_
_entity_poly.entity_id
_entity_poly.type
_entity_poly.pdbx_seq_one_letter_code
_entity_poly.pdbx_strand_id
1 'polypeptide(L)'
;MFILAKSFTNKRGEMFLKIFPKQYPSIETAHAAMQSDYQEKLKKRHLDRSDEEAILSSYYIDTTEAAIYECQDYAPNWLTVSVLYAINEVV
;
A
#
# COMPACT_ATOMS: atom_id res chain seq x y z
N MET A 1 -17.84 -13.63 -2.42
CA MET A 1 -17.06 -13.06 -1.31
C MET A 1 -15.71 -12.60 -1.80
N PHE A 2 -15.20 -11.55 -1.20
CA PHE A 2 -13.94 -10.96 -1.59
C PHE A 2 -13.00 -10.87 -0.40
N ILE A 3 -11.71 -11.08 -0.63
CA ILE A 3 -10.68 -10.88 0.38
C ILE A 3 -9.80 -9.71 -0.02
N LEU A 4 -9.29 -9.01 0.98
CA LEU A 4 -8.33 -7.94 0.82
C LEU A 4 -6.99 -8.38 1.38
N ALA A 5 -5.95 -8.24 0.57
CA ALA A 5 -4.59 -8.55 0.99
C ALA A 5 -3.72 -7.32 0.76
N LYS A 6 -2.69 -7.17 1.58
CA LYS A 6 -1.65 -6.17 1.33
C LYS A 6 -0.27 -6.76 1.58
N SER A 7 0.69 -6.30 0.80
CA SER A 7 2.10 -6.59 1.03
C SER A 7 2.83 -5.29 1.34
N PHE A 8 3.82 -5.40 2.20
CA PHE A 8 4.68 -4.29 2.57
C PHE A 8 6.12 -4.71 2.36
N THR A 9 6.87 -3.91 1.63
CA THR A 9 8.30 -4.13 1.44
C THR A 9 9.04 -2.98 2.12
N ASN A 10 9.93 -3.31 3.06
CA ASN A 10 10.69 -2.31 3.79
C ASN A 10 11.99 -1.95 3.07
N LYS A 11 12.75 -1.03 3.68
CA LYS A 11 14.01 -0.55 3.11
C LYS A 11 15.08 -1.62 2.94
N ARG A 12 14.95 -2.74 3.64
CA ARG A 12 15.89 -3.87 3.54
C ARG A 12 15.50 -4.87 2.46
N GLY A 13 14.39 -4.62 1.77
CA GLY A 13 13.87 -5.55 0.81
C GLY A 13 13.07 -6.71 1.40
N GLU A 14 12.83 -6.67 2.70
CA GLU A 14 12.00 -7.68 3.34
C GLU A 14 10.54 -7.44 3.02
N MET A 15 9.84 -8.51 2.66
CA MET A 15 8.44 -8.45 2.28
C MET A 15 7.57 -9.10 3.36
N PHE A 16 6.51 -8.41 3.71
CA PHE A 16 5.52 -8.90 4.66
C PHE A 16 4.17 -8.92 3.98
N LEU A 17 3.46 -10.02 4.15
CA LEU A 17 2.13 -10.19 3.59
C LEU A 17 1.11 -10.22 4.71
N LYS A 18 0.03 -9.47 4.55
CA LYS A 18 -1.10 -9.48 5.46
C LYS A 18 -2.38 -9.71 4.68
N ILE A 19 -3.16 -10.69 5.10
CA ILE A 19 -4.52 -10.88 4.61
C ILE A 19 -5.46 -10.35 5.68
N PHE A 20 -6.37 -9.47 5.29
CA PHE A 20 -7.35 -8.92 6.23
C PHE A 20 -8.28 -10.05 6.67
N PRO A 21 -8.58 -10.14 7.97
CA PRO A 21 -9.33 -11.27 8.50
C PRO A 21 -10.79 -11.31 8.07
N LYS A 22 -11.30 -10.20 7.58
CA LYS A 22 -12.70 -10.08 7.18
C LYS A 22 -12.86 -10.39 5.71
N GLN A 23 -13.90 -11.14 5.37
CA GLN A 23 -14.34 -11.29 3.98
C GLN A 23 -15.41 -10.26 3.70
N TYR A 24 -15.45 -9.79 2.47
CA TYR A 24 -16.35 -8.71 2.06
C TYR A 24 -17.39 -9.24 1.07
N PRO A 25 -18.67 -8.88 1.22
CA PRO A 25 -19.72 -9.42 0.36
C PRO A 25 -19.69 -8.85 -1.07
N SER A 26 -19.06 -7.69 -1.26
CA SER A 26 -19.03 -7.06 -2.58
C SER A 26 -17.69 -6.39 -2.83
N ILE A 27 -17.40 -6.09 -4.09
CA ILE A 27 -16.21 -5.31 -4.46
C ILE A 27 -16.25 -3.94 -3.80
N GLU A 28 -17.40 -3.32 -3.72
CA GLU A 28 -17.58 -1.99 -3.15
C GLU A 28 -17.18 -1.96 -1.68
N THR A 29 -17.59 -2.96 -0.92
CA THR A 29 -17.23 -3.03 0.51
C THR A 29 -15.75 -3.34 0.69
N ALA A 30 -15.19 -4.23 -0.11
CA ALA A 30 -13.76 -4.52 -0.09
C ALA A 30 -12.94 -3.29 -0.50
N HIS A 31 -13.39 -2.58 -1.54
CA HIS A 31 -12.73 -1.35 -1.99
C HIS A 31 -12.77 -0.26 -0.92
N ALA A 32 -13.89 -0.11 -0.23
CA ALA A 32 -13.99 0.87 0.86
C ALA A 32 -12.98 0.58 1.97
N ALA A 33 -12.83 -0.69 2.34
CA ALA A 33 -11.84 -1.11 3.32
C ALA A 33 -10.41 -0.85 2.84
N MET A 34 -10.13 -1.17 1.60
CA MET A 34 -8.83 -0.92 0.96
C MET A 34 -8.53 0.58 0.94
N GLN A 35 -9.48 1.39 0.52
CA GLN A 35 -9.34 2.83 0.44
C GLN A 35 -9.07 3.44 1.81
N SER A 36 -9.75 2.97 2.84
CA SER A 36 -9.56 3.45 4.20
C SER A 36 -8.14 3.18 4.69
N ASP A 37 -7.65 1.97 4.52
CA ASP A 37 -6.28 1.61 4.92
C ASP A 37 -5.23 2.36 4.09
N TYR A 38 -5.46 2.47 2.79
CA TYR A 38 -4.62 3.20 1.86
C TYR A 38 -4.51 4.68 2.24
N GLN A 39 -5.61 5.34 2.52
CA GLN A 39 -5.62 6.75 2.91
C GLN A 39 -4.89 6.97 4.23
N GLU A 40 -5.06 6.08 5.17
CA GLU A 40 -4.36 6.15 6.46
C GLU A 40 -2.86 6.00 6.28
N LYS A 41 -2.42 5.07 5.45
CA LYS A 41 -1.00 4.88 5.16
C LYS A 41 -0.41 6.09 4.43
N LEU A 42 -1.13 6.61 3.46
CA LEU A 42 -0.71 7.79 2.71
C LEU A 42 -0.57 9.01 3.63
N LYS A 43 -1.53 9.19 4.52
CA LYS A 43 -1.54 10.28 5.49
C LYS A 43 -0.35 10.18 6.46
N LYS A 44 -0.08 9.00 6.99
CA LYS A 44 1.07 8.77 7.86
C LYS A 44 2.38 9.11 7.16
N ARG A 45 2.53 8.70 5.91
CA ARG A 45 3.74 8.96 5.15
C ARG A 45 3.94 10.43 4.87
N HIS A 46 2.87 11.17 4.64
CA HIS A 46 2.96 12.62 4.47
C HIS A 46 3.33 13.35 5.75
N LEU A 47 2.87 12.86 6.89
CA LEU A 47 3.16 13.48 8.18
C LEU A 47 4.59 13.20 8.65
N ASP A 48 5.14 12.07 8.27
CA ASP A 48 6.49 11.67 8.68
C ASP A 48 7.58 12.25 7.78
N ARG A 49 7.20 12.98 6.75
CA ARG A 49 8.17 13.62 5.85
C ARG A 49 8.69 14.91 6.41
N SER A 50 9.97 14.96 6.70
CA SER A 50 10.68 16.20 6.68
C SER A 50 10.88 16.59 5.21
N ASP A 51 10.50 17.79 4.87
CA ASP A 51 10.39 18.25 3.49
C ASP A 51 11.71 18.34 2.71
N GLU A 52 12.81 17.94 3.30
CA GLU A 52 14.13 18.18 2.74
C GLU A 52 14.75 16.98 2.05
N GLU A 53 14.14 15.82 2.18
CA GLU A 53 14.63 14.65 1.49
C GLU A 53 13.82 14.42 0.23
N ALA A 54 14.49 14.45 -0.88
CA ALA A 54 13.87 14.17 -2.16
C ALA A 54 13.42 12.72 -2.19
N ILE A 55 12.22 12.48 -1.72
CA ILE A 55 11.60 11.17 -1.80
C ILE A 55 10.68 11.18 -3.01
N LEU A 56 11.02 10.39 -3.98
CA LEU A 56 10.13 10.17 -5.11
C LEU A 56 9.06 9.20 -4.65
N SER A 57 7.82 9.66 -4.65
CA SER A 57 6.70 8.81 -4.31
C SER A 57 5.74 8.74 -5.48
N SER A 58 5.22 7.55 -5.68
CA SER A 58 4.17 7.29 -6.64
C SER A 58 3.08 6.51 -5.93
N TYR A 59 1.84 6.87 -6.17
CA TYR A 59 0.73 6.19 -5.54
C TYR A 59 -0.49 6.23 -6.44
N TYR A 60 -1.27 5.17 -6.40
CA TYR A 60 -2.53 5.09 -7.12
C TYR A 60 -3.50 4.18 -6.38
N ILE A 61 -4.77 4.35 -6.68
CA ILE A 61 -5.82 3.45 -6.23
C ILE A 61 -6.78 3.20 -7.40
N ASP A 62 -7.09 1.94 -7.61
CA ASP A 62 -8.03 1.49 -8.62
C ASP A 62 -9.11 0.66 -7.96
N THR A 63 -9.99 0.05 -8.74
CA THR A 63 -11.14 -0.70 -8.22
C THR A 63 -10.72 -1.87 -7.34
N THR A 64 -9.72 -2.63 -7.76
CA THR A 64 -9.29 -3.85 -7.06
C THR A 64 -7.83 -3.82 -6.61
N GLU A 65 -7.13 -2.73 -6.89
CA GLU A 65 -5.71 -2.61 -6.58
C GLU A 65 -5.39 -1.22 -6.05
N ALA A 66 -4.37 -1.15 -5.22
CA ALA A 66 -3.79 0.12 -4.82
C ALA A 66 -2.30 -0.09 -4.56
N ALA A 67 -1.53 0.97 -4.72
CA ALA A 67 -0.09 0.90 -4.49
C ALA A 67 0.44 2.23 -3.98
N ILE A 68 1.40 2.14 -3.09
CA ILE A 68 2.19 3.29 -2.63
C ILE A 68 3.65 2.88 -2.77
N TYR A 69 4.42 3.65 -3.54
CA TYR A 69 5.85 3.43 -3.72
C TYR A 69 6.61 4.64 -3.22
N GLU A 70 7.66 4.40 -2.47
CA GLU A 70 8.58 5.45 -2.04
C GLU A 70 10.00 5.03 -2.37
N CYS A 71 10.72 5.88 -3.09
CA CYS A 71 12.11 5.66 -3.46
C CYS A 71 12.94 6.81 -2.88
N GLN A 72 14.03 6.46 -2.21
CA GLN A 72 14.97 7.47 -1.73
C GLN A 72 15.97 7.81 -2.83
N ASP A 73 16.10 9.10 -3.10
CA ASP A 73 16.78 9.61 -4.28
C ASP A 73 18.32 9.61 -4.21
N TYR A 74 18.92 9.37 -3.06
CA TYR A 74 20.35 9.59 -2.92
C TYR A 74 21.16 8.34 -2.63
N ALA A 75 20.70 7.23 -2.94
CA ALA A 75 21.53 6.07 -2.71
C ALA A 75 21.78 5.40 -4.03
N PRO A 76 22.97 4.86 -4.25
CA PRO A 76 23.13 3.94 -5.33
C PRO A 76 22.27 2.69 -5.12
N ASN A 77 21.60 2.62 -3.99
CA ASN A 77 20.72 1.53 -3.63
C ASN A 77 19.28 1.99 -3.61
N TRP A 78 18.56 1.58 -4.57
CA TRP A 78 17.15 1.83 -4.81
C TRP A 78 16.28 1.13 -3.75
N LEU A 79 16.38 1.56 -2.51
CA LEU A 79 15.57 0.96 -1.47
C LEU A 79 14.16 1.51 -1.57
N THR A 80 13.36 0.82 -2.30
CA THR A 80 11.96 1.17 -2.50
C THR A 80 11.14 0.56 -1.37
N VAL A 81 10.46 1.41 -0.64
CA VAL A 81 9.40 0.97 0.27
C VAL A 81 8.12 0.93 -0.54
N SER A 82 7.42 -0.18 -0.49
CA SER A 82 6.17 -0.31 -1.21
C SER A 82 5.09 -0.93 -0.34
N VAL A 83 3.87 -0.46 -0.55
CA VAL A 83 2.66 -1.07 0.01
C VAL A 83 1.75 -1.35 -1.16
N LEU A 84 1.39 -2.62 -1.33
CA LEU A 84 0.53 -3.06 -2.43
C LEU A 84 -0.72 -3.68 -1.86
N TYR A 85 -1.86 -3.32 -2.44
CA TYR A 85 -3.16 -3.87 -2.05
C TYR A 85 -3.77 -4.61 -3.22
N ALA A 86 -4.46 -5.69 -2.92
CA ALA A 86 -5.20 -6.44 -3.94
C ALA A 86 -6.49 -7.01 -3.34
N ILE A 87 -7.55 -6.93 -4.12
CA ILE A 87 -8.84 -7.53 -3.79
C ILE A 87 -9.03 -8.73 -4.72
N ASN A 88 -9.30 -9.88 -4.14
CA ASN A 88 -9.50 -11.12 -4.88
C ASN A 88 -10.85 -11.74 -4.53
N GLU A 89 -11.51 -12.28 -5.53
CA GLU A 89 -12.73 -13.02 -5.30
C GLU A 89 -12.42 -14.41 -4.77
N VAL A 90 -13.16 -14.81 -3.74
CA VAL A 90 -13.08 -16.15 -3.17
C VAL A 90 -14.28 -16.93 -3.64
N VAL A 91 -14.02 -18.02 -4.33
CA VAL A 91 -15.07 -18.89 -4.87
C VAL A 91 -15.54 -19.87 -3.80
#